data_fc6b16903ec897725d96215f586892aa
#
_entry.id   fc6b16903ec897725d96215f586892aa
#
_cell.length_a   1.000
_cell.length_b   1.000
_cell.length_c   1.000
_cell.angle_alpha   90.00
_cell.angle_beta   90.00
_cell.angle_gamma   90.00
#
_symmetry.space_group_name_H-M   'P 1'
#
loop_
_entity.id
_entity.type
_entity.pdbx_description
1 polymer ?
#
loop_
_entity_poly.entity_id
_entity_poly.type
_entity_poly.pdbx_seq_one_letter_code
_entity_poly.pdbx_strand_id
1 'polypeptide(L)'
;IQFDKPVAFQQGISFKIADMATKIRCARFLVYSAAERKEEHEPYGMEAAMAKMYASDIALEVCNDAVQIYGGAGYLKGTDVERMYRDAKITTIYEGTNEIQRVVIAANILGKEPKSAAAYGMPKKKQPVTGARKRMILKEGTAAEKVAQLVENLKNDGHDFSVGIDIDTPIIRAERVVS
;
A
#
# COMPACT_ATOMS: atom_id res chain seq x y z
N ILE A 1 -17.95 -19.54 -18.94
CA ILE A 1 -17.88 -20.29 -20.21
C ILE A 1 -18.06 -19.29 -21.33
N GLN A 2 -17.18 -19.31 -22.34
CA GLN A 2 -17.31 -18.59 -23.59
C GLN A 2 -16.92 -19.53 -24.74
N PHE A 3 -17.66 -19.47 -25.83
CA PHE A 3 -17.45 -20.36 -26.99
C PHE A 3 -17.43 -21.85 -26.60
N ASP A 4 -18.35 -22.24 -25.74
CA ASP A 4 -18.55 -23.60 -25.21
C ASP A 4 -17.34 -24.16 -24.40
N LYS A 5 -16.42 -23.29 -23.99
CA LYS A 5 -15.24 -23.67 -23.16
C LYS A 5 -15.11 -22.78 -21.95
N PRO A 6 -14.58 -23.29 -20.83
CA PRO A 6 -14.17 -22.44 -19.71
C PRO A 6 -13.13 -21.43 -20.18
N VAL A 7 -13.30 -20.16 -19.81
CA VAL A 7 -12.38 -19.07 -20.23
C VAL A 7 -10.92 -19.33 -19.83
N ALA A 8 -10.69 -20.09 -18.77
CA ALA A 8 -9.35 -20.47 -18.30
C ALA A 8 -8.50 -21.20 -19.36
N PHE A 9 -9.14 -21.88 -20.33
CA PHE A 9 -8.44 -22.58 -21.42
C PHE A 9 -8.13 -21.68 -22.64
N GLN A 10 -8.58 -20.44 -22.63
CA GLN A 10 -8.12 -19.45 -23.59
C GLN A 10 -6.68 -19.07 -23.28
N GLN A 11 -5.79 -19.11 -24.28
CA GLN A 11 -4.34 -18.93 -24.07
C GLN A 11 -3.98 -17.64 -23.31
N GLY A 12 -4.62 -16.52 -23.66
CA GLY A 12 -4.41 -15.25 -22.98
C GLY A 12 -4.80 -15.26 -21.48
N ILE A 13 -5.78 -16.10 -21.11
CA ILE A 13 -6.20 -16.26 -19.70
C ILE A 13 -5.31 -17.29 -19.00
N SER A 14 -5.00 -18.41 -19.65
CA SER A 14 -4.12 -19.44 -19.06
C SER A 14 -2.72 -18.89 -18.73
N PHE A 15 -2.18 -17.98 -19.56
CA PHE A 15 -0.91 -17.30 -19.28
C PHE A 15 -1.00 -16.43 -18.04
N LYS A 16 -2.06 -15.63 -17.91
CA LYS A 16 -2.30 -14.84 -16.69
C LYS A 16 -2.34 -15.72 -15.44
N ILE A 17 -3.06 -16.84 -15.49
CA ILE A 17 -3.17 -17.78 -14.38
C ILE A 17 -1.79 -18.37 -14.01
N ALA A 18 -0.97 -18.72 -15.01
CA ALA A 18 0.39 -19.21 -14.78
C ALA A 18 1.27 -18.16 -14.12
N ASP A 19 1.22 -16.91 -14.58
CA ASP A 19 1.95 -15.79 -14.01
C ASP A 19 1.52 -15.50 -12.57
N MET A 20 0.20 -15.45 -12.32
CA MET A 20 -0.37 -15.29 -10.98
C MET A 20 0.12 -16.39 -10.02
N ALA A 21 0.06 -17.64 -10.45
CA ALA A 21 0.51 -18.79 -9.63
C ALA A 21 2.01 -18.70 -9.30
N THR A 22 2.82 -18.31 -10.28
CA THR A 22 4.27 -18.13 -10.10
C THR A 22 4.57 -17.01 -9.12
N LYS A 23 3.95 -15.85 -9.29
CA LYS A 23 4.12 -14.68 -8.40
C LYS A 23 3.71 -14.98 -6.97
N ILE A 24 2.56 -15.63 -6.77
CA ILE A 24 2.10 -16.07 -5.44
C ILE A 24 3.12 -17.00 -4.79
N ARG A 25 3.69 -17.94 -5.56
CA ARG A 25 4.68 -18.86 -5.04
C ARG A 25 5.97 -18.14 -4.62
N CYS A 26 6.44 -17.20 -5.41
CA CYS A 26 7.60 -16.36 -5.05
C CYS A 26 7.33 -15.54 -3.78
N ALA A 27 6.16 -14.92 -3.66
CA ALA A 27 5.77 -14.20 -2.45
C ALA A 27 5.78 -15.10 -1.21
N ARG A 28 5.25 -16.33 -1.34
CA ARG A 28 5.22 -17.32 -0.26
C ARG A 28 6.63 -17.72 0.17
N PHE A 29 7.56 -17.92 -0.75
CA PHE A 29 8.96 -18.22 -0.39
C PHE A 29 9.62 -17.09 0.39
N LEU A 30 9.40 -15.82 0.01
CA LEU A 30 9.93 -14.71 0.77
C LEU A 30 9.37 -14.63 2.19
N VAL A 31 8.06 -14.89 2.36
CA VAL A 31 7.42 -14.93 3.69
C VAL A 31 7.99 -16.05 4.54
N TYR A 32 8.13 -17.25 3.98
CA TYR A 32 8.68 -18.40 4.71
C TYR A 32 10.15 -18.21 5.07
N SER A 33 10.95 -17.63 4.16
CA SER A 33 12.34 -17.30 4.46
C SER A 33 12.47 -16.32 5.63
N ALA A 34 11.62 -15.28 5.67
CA ALA A 34 11.62 -14.36 6.80
C ALA A 34 11.17 -15.01 8.11
N ALA A 35 10.19 -15.94 8.05
CA ALA A 35 9.71 -16.67 9.22
C ALA A 35 10.76 -17.63 9.77
N GLU A 36 11.43 -18.39 8.91
CA GLU A 36 12.50 -19.33 9.27
C GLU A 36 13.64 -18.60 9.98
N ARG A 37 14.15 -17.51 9.42
CA ARG A 37 15.21 -16.71 10.07
C ARG A 37 14.77 -16.17 11.44
N LYS A 38 13.50 -15.79 11.58
CA LYS A 38 12.96 -15.36 12.87
C LYS A 38 12.95 -16.50 13.89
N GLU A 39 12.58 -17.71 13.50
CA GLU A 39 12.58 -18.88 14.36
C GLU A 39 14.00 -19.29 14.77
N GLU A 40 14.97 -19.14 13.88
CA GLU A 40 16.39 -19.38 14.12
C GLU A 40 17.07 -18.26 14.93
N HIS A 41 16.32 -17.25 15.33
CA HIS A 41 16.82 -16.05 16.05
C HIS A 41 17.88 -15.26 15.26
N GLU A 42 17.89 -15.37 13.95
CA GLU A 42 18.72 -14.58 13.06
C GLU A 42 18.13 -13.20 12.77
N PRO A 43 18.95 -12.23 12.30
CA PRO A 43 18.43 -10.96 11.79
C PRO A 43 17.51 -11.22 10.58
N TYR A 44 16.25 -10.79 10.67
CA TYR A 44 15.21 -11.01 9.63
C TYR A 44 14.54 -9.72 9.13
N GLY A 45 15.00 -8.57 9.59
CA GLY A 45 14.34 -7.29 9.27
C GLY A 45 14.33 -6.95 7.77
N MET A 46 15.38 -7.28 7.05
CA MET A 46 15.47 -7.08 5.60
C MET A 46 14.54 -8.05 4.86
N GLU A 47 14.56 -9.32 5.22
CA GLU A 47 13.72 -10.36 4.63
C GLU A 47 12.23 -10.10 4.88
N ALA A 48 11.88 -9.64 6.09
CA ALA A 48 10.51 -9.23 6.41
C ALA A 48 10.05 -8.03 5.57
N ALA A 49 10.93 -7.05 5.36
CA ALA A 49 10.64 -5.90 4.50
C ALA A 49 10.48 -6.33 3.02
N MET A 50 11.34 -7.23 2.52
CA MET A 50 11.22 -7.81 1.17
C MET A 50 9.92 -8.61 1.02
N ALA A 51 9.60 -9.45 2.00
CA ALA A 51 8.39 -10.25 2.00
C ALA A 51 7.13 -9.39 1.98
N LYS A 52 7.04 -8.39 2.87
CA LYS A 52 5.91 -7.46 2.95
C LYS A 52 5.75 -6.67 1.65
N MET A 53 6.81 -6.07 1.14
CA MET A 53 6.78 -5.27 -0.08
C MET A 53 6.33 -6.10 -1.27
N TYR A 54 6.99 -7.22 -1.53
CA TYR A 54 6.70 -8.05 -2.69
C TYR A 54 5.31 -8.70 -2.60
N ALA A 55 4.95 -9.29 -1.44
CA ALA A 55 3.66 -9.94 -1.28
C ALA A 55 2.49 -8.98 -1.44
N SER A 56 2.59 -7.74 -0.94
CA SER A 56 1.53 -6.73 -1.08
C SER A 56 1.41 -6.18 -2.51
N ASP A 57 2.53 -5.96 -3.21
CA ASP A 57 2.50 -5.54 -4.62
C ASP A 57 1.87 -6.66 -5.49
N ILE A 58 2.27 -7.92 -5.27
CA ILE A 58 1.72 -9.07 -6.00
C ILE A 58 0.27 -9.34 -5.64
N ALA A 59 -0.16 -9.17 -4.39
CA ALA A 59 -1.55 -9.32 -4.00
C ALA A 59 -2.46 -8.38 -4.81
N LEU A 60 -2.06 -7.11 -4.94
CA LEU A 60 -2.81 -6.14 -5.73
C LEU A 60 -2.85 -6.49 -7.22
N GLU A 61 -1.70 -6.90 -7.78
CA GLU A 61 -1.60 -7.29 -9.20
C GLU A 61 -2.45 -8.53 -9.51
N VAL A 62 -2.37 -9.57 -8.67
CA VAL A 62 -3.14 -10.81 -8.83
C VAL A 62 -4.65 -10.55 -8.67
N CYS A 63 -5.05 -9.74 -7.69
CA CYS A 63 -6.45 -9.35 -7.53
C CYS A 63 -6.97 -8.55 -8.74
N ASN A 64 -6.15 -7.65 -9.31
CA ASN A 64 -6.49 -6.93 -10.53
C ASN A 64 -6.71 -7.88 -11.70
N ASP A 65 -5.81 -8.84 -11.91
CA ASP A 65 -5.96 -9.84 -12.97
C ASP A 65 -7.15 -10.76 -12.72
N ALA A 66 -7.46 -11.11 -11.48
CA ALA A 66 -8.66 -11.88 -11.14
C ALA A 66 -9.95 -11.15 -11.52
N VAL A 67 -10.06 -9.84 -11.19
CA VAL A 67 -11.20 -9.01 -11.63
C VAL A 67 -11.29 -9.00 -13.15
N GLN A 68 -10.18 -8.84 -13.86
CA GLN A 68 -10.14 -8.83 -15.31
C GLN A 68 -10.59 -10.15 -15.91
N ILE A 69 -10.20 -11.29 -15.35
CA ILE A 69 -10.64 -12.63 -15.78
C ILE A 69 -12.14 -12.84 -15.58
N TYR A 70 -12.70 -12.33 -14.48
CA TYR A 70 -14.13 -12.37 -14.20
C TYR A 70 -14.95 -11.39 -15.06
N GLY A 71 -14.28 -10.42 -15.72
CA GLY A 71 -14.93 -9.41 -16.52
C GLY A 71 -15.90 -8.53 -15.71
N GLY A 72 -17.00 -8.11 -16.32
CA GLY A 72 -17.99 -7.25 -15.66
C GLY A 72 -18.56 -7.80 -14.36
N ALA A 73 -18.71 -9.12 -14.25
CA ALA A 73 -19.16 -9.76 -13.01
C ALA A 73 -18.16 -9.56 -11.86
N GLY A 74 -16.86 -9.57 -12.15
CA GLY A 74 -15.81 -9.33 -11.13
C GLY A 74 -15.75 -7.90 -10.62
N TYR A 75 -16.33 -6.95 -11.34
CA TYR A 75 -16.39 -5.54 -10.93
C TYR A 75 -17.58 -5.22 -10.01
N LEU A 76 -18.65 -6.01 -10.10
CA LEU A 76 -19.86 -5.78 -9.33
C LEU A 76 -19.67 -6.11 -7.85
N LYS A 77 -20.17 -5.24 -6.96
CA LYS A 77 -20.22 -5.50 -5.52
C LYS A 77 -20.93 -6.82 -5.23
N GLY A 78 -20.39 -7.57 -4.26
CA GLY A 78 -20.94 -8.85 -3.84
C GLY A 78 -20.18 -10.06 -4.37
N THR A 79 -19.16 -9.87 -5.22
CA THR A 79 -18.23 -10.93 -5.60
C THR A 79 -16.98 -10.87 -4.70
N ASP A 80 -16.39 -12.04 -4.43
CA ASP A 80 -15.15 -12.10 -3.63
C ASP A 80 -13.98 -11.37 -4.30
N VAL A 81 -13.87 -11.46 -5.62
CA VAL A 81 -12.74 -10.85 -6.36
C VAL A 81 -12.78 -9.32 -6.30
N GLU A 82 -13.96 -8.70 -6.37
CA GLU A 82 -14.13 -7.26 -6.18
C GLU A 82 -13.69 -6.83 -4.78
N ARG A 83 -14.16 -7.54 -3.76
CA ARG A 83 -13.79 -7.27 -2.37
C ARG A 83 -12.29 -7.44 -2.15
N MET A 84 -11.70 -8.55 -2.61
CA MET A 84 -10.27 -8.84 -2.47
C MET A 84 -9.40 -7.78 -3.16
N TYR A 85 -9.83 -7.26 -4.32
CA TYR A 85 -9.11 -6.18 -5.01
C TYR A 85 -9.05 -4.90 -4.16
N ARG A 86 -10.17 -4.51 -3.54
CA ARG A 86 -10.19 -3.35 -2.63
C ARG A 86 -9.35 -3.59 -1.39
N ASP A 87 -9.47 -4.77 -0.80
CA ASP A 87 -8.75 -5.14 0.41
C ASP A 87 -7.23 -5.26 0.16
N ALA A 88 -6.82 -5.76 -1.01
CA ALA A 88 -5.41 -5.85 -1.39
C ALA A 88 -4.73 -4.47 -1.40
N LYS A 89 -5.42 -3.39 -1.76
CA LYS A 89 -4.82 -2.06 -1.84
C LYS A 89 -4.25 -1.56 -0.51
N ILE A 90 -4.91 -1.80 0.60
CA ILE A 90 -4.43 -1.32 1.91
C ILE A 90 -3.11 -2.00 2.31
N THR A 91 -2.84 -3.20 1.82
CA THR A 91 -1.63 -3.95 2.16
C THR A 91 -0.35 -3.26 1.71
N THR A 92 -0.40 -2.42 0.68
CA THR A 92 0.74 -1.61 0.22
C THR A 92 0.98 -0.36 1.07
N ILE A 93 0.04 -0.02 1.97
CA ILE A 93 0.01 1.25 2.71
C ILE A 93 0.29 1.03 4.21
N TYR A 94 -0.43 0.10 4.84
CA TYR A 94 -0.33 -0.12 6.28
C TYR A 94 0.98 -0.83 6.69
N GLU A 95 1.27 -0.85 8.00
CA GLU A 95 2.46 -1.47 8.59
C GLU A 95 3.79 -0.98 7.95
N GLY A 96 3.80 0.28 7.55
CA GLY A 96 4.86 0.90 6.75
C GLY A 96 4.64 0.70 5.25
N THR A 97 4.51 1.81 4.54
CA THR A 97 4.26 1.77 3.08
C THR A 97 5.37 1.01 2.35
N ASN A 98 5.09 0.56 1.14
CA ASN A 98 6.08 -0.17 0.34
C ASN A 98 7.30 0.70 0.00
N GLU A 99 7.18 2.05 0.00
CA GLU A 99 8.29 2.98 -0.08
C GLU A 99 9.19 2.88 1.16
N ILE A 100 8.59 2.79 2.34
CA ILE A 100 9.34 2.61 3.60
C ILE A 100 10.03 1.24 3.64
N GLN A 101 9.38 0.19 3.15
CA GLN A 101 10.04 -1.11 3.03
C GLN A 101 11.29 -1.04 2.12
N ARG A 102 11.21 -0.29 1.00
CA ARG A 102 12.37 -0.06 0.11
C ARG A 102 13.50 0.68 0.84
N VAL A 103 13.18 1.64 1.69
CA VAL A 103 14.19 2.35 2.52
C VAL A 103 14.86 1.36 3.49
N VAL A 104 14.09 0.49 4.13
CA VAL A 104 14.64 -0.54 5.05
C VAL A 104 15.56 -1.50 4.29
N ILE A 105 15.15 -2.00 3.14
CA ILE A 105 15.95 -2.90 2.32
C ILE A 105 17.24 -2.22 1.86
N ALA A 106 17.14 -1.01 1.31
CA ALA A 106 18.29 -0.26 0.83
C ALA A 106 19.29 0.03 1.96
N ALA A 107 18.81 0.42 3.13
CA ALA A 107 19.68 0.68 4.28
C ALA A 107 20.42 -0.58 4.77
N ASN A 108 19.83 -1.77 4.62
CA ASN A 108 20.50 -3.02 4.96
C ASN A 108 21.57 -3.41 3.92
N ILE A 109 21.34 -3.12 2.64
CA ILE A 109 22.27 -3.44 1.54
C ILE A 109 23.42 -2.45 1.48
N LEU A 110 23.11 -1.15 1.56
CA LEU A 110 24.08 -0.06 1.37
C LEU A 110 24.79 0.38 2.65
N GLY A 111 24.28 -0.06 3.79
CA GLY A 111 24.67 0.48 5.09
C GLY A 111 23.91 1.77 5.44
N LYS A 112 24.14 2.26 6.64
CA LYS A 112 23.49 3.51 7.10
C LYS A 112 24.11 4.70 6.35
N GLU A 113 23.27 5.58 5.82
CA GLU A 113 23.74 6.87 5.31
C GLU A 113 24.64 7.55 6.33
N PRO A 114 25.78 8.12 5.91
CA PRO A 114 26.60 8.93 6.79
C PRO A 114 25.76 10.07 7.37
N LYS A 115 25.76 10.20 8.68
CA LYS A 115 24.89 11.14 9.42
C LYS A 115 25.10 12.62 9.12
N SER A 116 26.03 13.00 8.22
CA SER A 116 26.24 14.40 7.85
C SER A 116 26.65 14.53 6.39
N ALA A 117 26.06 15.50 5.70
CA ALA A 117 26.49 15.96 4.38
C ALA A 117 27.98 16.43 4.35
N ALA A 118 28.57 16.71 5.50
CA ALA A 118 29.98 17.03 5.65
C ALA A 118 30.93 15.88 5.25
N ALA A 119 30.46 14.63 5.34
CA ALA A 119 31.22 13.46 4.88
C ALA A 119 31.44 13.44 3.34
N TYR A 120 30.63 14.19 2.59
CA TYR A 120 30.73 14.31 1.14
C TYR A 120 31.20 15.71 0.68
N GLY A 121 31.65 16.57 1.58
CA GLY A 121 32.07 17.93 1.22
C GLY A 121 30.92 18.82 0.72
N MET A 122 29.68 18.42 0.86
CA MET A 122 28.54 19.23 0.46
C MET A 122 28.18 20.26 1.52
N PRO A 123 27.84 21.51 1.13
CA PRO A 123 27.37 22.50 2.09
C PRO A 123 26.11 22.01 2.75
N LYS A 124 26.01 22.14 4.07
CA LYS A 124 24.81 21.81 4.87
C LYS A 124 23.62 22.57 4.29
N LYS A 125 22.74 21.92 3.51
CA LYS A 125 21.43 22.48 3.21
C LYS A 125 20.70 22.62 4.55
N LYS A 126 20.35 23.87 4.93
CA LYS A 126 19.39 24.07 6.01
C LYS A 126 18.15 23.28 5.61
N GLN A 127 17.89 22.18 6.33
CA GLN A 127 16.60 21.51 6.18
C GLN A 127 15.52 22.53 6.53
N PRO A 128 14.49 22.71 5.71
CA PRO A 128 13.33 23.45 6.15
C PRO A 128 12.91 22.81 7.48
N VAL A 129 12.74 23.63 8.50
CA VAL A 129 12.20 23.18 9.78
C VAL A 129 10.80 22.66 9.47
N THR A 130 10.69 21.37 9.21
CA THR A 130 9.39 20.70 9.19
C THR A 130 8.89 20.85 10.61
N GLY A 131 7.93 21.78 10.78
CA GLY A 131 7.29 22.01 12.07
C GLY A 131 6.94 20.67 12.67
N ALA A 132 7.25 20.49 13.95
CA ALA A 132 6.96 19.27 14.67
C ALA A 132 5.53 18.86 14.32
N ARG A 133 5.34 17.65 13.76
CA ARG A 133 4.02 17.11 13.47
C ARG A 133 3.24 17.17 14.76
N LYS A 134 2.33 18.14 14.89
CA LYS A 134 1.41 18.22 16.02
C LYS A 134 0.60 16.93 15.99
N ARG A 135 0.80 16.09 16.98
CA ARG A 135 -0.04 14.90 17.18
C ARG A 135 -1.44 15.41 17.50
N MET A 136 -2.30 15.44 16.49
CA MET A 136 -3.71 15.77 16.69
C MET A 136 -4.39 14.58 17.34
N ILE A 137 -4.64 14.65 18.63
CA ILE A 137 -5.42 13.65 19.35
C ILE A 137 -6.85 14.20 19.46
N LEU A 138 -7.73 13.72 18.61
CA LEU A 138 -9.17 14.02 18.68
C LEU A 138 -9.77 13.13 19.79
N LYS A 139 -9.86 13.63 21.01
CA LYS A 139 -10.21 12.82 22.18
C LYS A 139 -11.71 12.65 22.41
N GLU A 140 -12.54 13.61 22.00
CA GLU A 140 -13.97 13.64 22.30
C GLU A 140 -14.81 13.97 21.07
N GLY A 141 -16.07 13.53 21.02
CA GLY A 141 -17.03 13.79 19.95
C GLY A 141 -17.37 12.58 19.08
N THR A 142 -18.44 12.71 18.30
CA THR A 142 -18.89 11.73 17.32
C THR A 142 -17.92 11.61 16.16
N ALA A 143 -18.03 10.57 15.34
CA ALA A 143 -17.17 10.38 14.15
C ALA A 143 -17.27 11.58 13.18
N ALA A 144 -18.47 12.14 13.00
CA ALA A 144 -18.70 13.30 12.13
C ALA A 144 -18.02 14.56 12.66
N GLU A 145 -18.09 14.83 13.96
CA GLU A 145 -17.43 15.97 14.59
C GLU A 145 -15.92 15.85 14.54
N LYS A 146 -15.37 14.65 14.70
CA LYS A 146 -13.94 14.39 14.57
C LYS A 146 -13.43 14.64 13.15
N VAL A 147 -14.20 14.23 12.13
CA VAL A 147 -13.87 14.51 10.73
C VAL A 147 -13.92 16.00 10.43
N ALA A 148 -14.97 16.72 10.89
CA ALA A 148 -15.08 18.15 10.71
C ALA A 148 -13.91 18.91 11.34
N GLN A 149 -13.53 18.54 12.56
CA GLN A 149 -12.39 19.12 13.28
C GLN A 149 -11.05 18.84 12.62
N LEU A 150 -10.89 17.64 12.04
CA LEU A 150 -9.69 17.27 11.27
C LEU A 150 -9.58 18.14 10.01
N VAL A 151 -10.66 18.31 9.27
CA VAL A 151 -10.72 19.15 8.05
C VAL A 151 -10.39 20.61 8.36
N GLU A 152 -10.96 21.16 9.43
CA GLU A 152 -10.71 22.54 9.85
C GLU A 152 -9.25 22.75 10.26
N ASN A 153 -8.66 21.81 11.00
CA ASN A 153 -7.27 21.84 11.38
C ASN A 153 -6.32 21.73 10.16
N LEU A 154 -6.65 20.91 9.18
CA LEU A 154 -5.89 20.78 7.93
C LEU A 154 -5.94 22.06 7.09
N LYS A 155 -7.09 22.73 7.04
CA LYS A 155 -7.24 24.05 6.39
C LYS A 155 -6.38 25.11 7.07
N ASN A 156 -6.37 25.14 8.40
CA ASN A 156 -5.57 26.07 9.19
C ASN A 156 -4.06 25.84 9.05
N ASP A 157 -3.64 24.62 8.74
CA ASP A 157 -2.26 24.26 8.43
C ASP A 157 -1.86 24.53 6.97
N GLY A 158 -2.72 25.18 6.18
CA GLY A 158 -2.46 25.59 4.79
C GLY A 158 -2.70 24.50 3.74
N HIS A 159 -3.42 23.45 4.09
CA HIS A 159 -3.84 22.43 3.13
C HIS A 159 -5.23 22.79 2.58
N ASP A 160 -5.31 23.06 1.28
CA ASP A 160 -6.57 23.34 0.61
C ASP A 160 -7.20 22.02 0.12
N PHE A 161 -8.21 21.55 0.86
CA PHE A 161 -9.00 20.37 0.52
C PHE A 161 -10.46 20.74 0.40
N SER A 162 -11.06 20.55 -0.76
CA SER A 162 -12.52 20.50 -0.87
C SER A 162 -12.97 19.08 -0.48
N VAL A 163 -13.60 18.94 0.67
CA VAL A 163 -14.17 17.67 1.11
C VAL A 163 -15.66 17.70 0.90
N GLY A 164 -16.15 16.95 -0.08
CA GLY A 164 -17.58 16.65 -0.23
C GLY A 164 -17.95 15.52 0.72
N ILE A 165 -18.72 15.81 1.77
CA ILE A 165 -19.29 14.77 2.64
C ILE A 165 -20.69 14.47 2.09
N ASP A 166 -20.85 13.31 1.48
CA ASP A 166 -22.16 12.73 1.20
C ASP A 166 -22.60 11.96 2.44
N ILE A 167 -23.66 12.45 3.09
CA ILE A 167 -24.12 11.94 4.39
C ILE A 167 -24.74 10.53 4.26
N ASP A 168 -25.13 10.12 3.06
CA ASP A 168 -25.82 8.84 2.81
C ASP A 168 -24.89 7.71 2.37
N THR A 169 -23.63 8.01 2.11
CA THR A 169 -22.60 7.00 1.82
C THR A 169 -21.28 7.36 2.49
N PRO A 170 -20.68 6.50 3.33
CA PRO A 170 -19.43 6.81 4.02
C PRO A 170 -18.21 6.63 3.10
N ILE A 171 -18.19 7.33 1.97
CA ILE A 171 -17.02 7.40 1.08
C ILE A 171 -16.47 8.82 1.16
N ILE A 172 -15.35 8.98 1.83
CA ILE A 172 -14.58 10.23 1.83
C ILE A 172 -13.92 10.35 0.46
N ARG A 173 -14.44 11.21 -0.42
CA ARG A 173 -13.73 11.65 -1.63
C ARG A 173 -12.86 12.84 -1.27
N ALA A 174 -11.55 12.66 -1.28
CA ALA A 174 -10.60 13.76 -1.28
C ALA A 174 -10.25 14.09 -2.74
N GLU A 175 -10.77 15.18 -3.27
CA GLU A 175 -10.34 15.71 -4.57
C GLU A 175 -9.29 16.80 -4.31
N ARG A 176 -8.10 16.63 -4.87
CA ARG A 176 -7.07 17.65 -4.86
C ARG A 176 -7.38 18.64 -5.96
N VAL A 177 -7.76 19.85 -5.59
CA VAL A 177 -7.82 20.96 -6.54
C VAL A 177 -6.39 21.45 -6.77
N VAL A 178 -5.86 21.20 -7.97
CA VAL A 178 -4.61 21.80 -8.43
C VAL A 178 -5.00 23.12 -9.08
N SER A 179 -4.65 24.21 -8.44
CA SER A 179 -4.64 25.53 -9.05
C SER A 179 -3.32 25.74 -9.80
#